data_6ec2556fa917ca545a35c6d1d0356525
#
_entry.id   6ec2556fa917ca545a35c6d1d0356525
#
_cell.length_a   1.000
_cell.length_b   1.000
_cell.length_c   1.000
_cell.angle_alpha   90.00
_cell.angle_beta   90.00
_cell.angle_gamma   90.00
#
_symmetry.space_group_name_H-M   'P 1'
#
loop_
_entity.id
_entity.type
_entity.pdbx_description
1 polymer ?
#
loop_
_entity_poly.entity_id
_entity_poly.type
_entity_poly.pdbx_seq_one_letter_code
_entity_poly.pdbx_strand_id
1 'polypeptide(L)'
;MGEIRLNNGKVLIIISKYYKDISENLLKSAEKFLKNKSIIYDIIEVPGALEIPQALNFNGNLSKNNIFDYRGFIALGCIIKGETYHFEIVSNETNRGLMNVAIKYSFPLGNGVITAYNYEQALKRSLDKGEEAALACYELMKIKNHNYHVDKD
;
A
#
# COMPACT_ATOMS: atom_id res chain seq x y z
N MET A 1 24.12 8.26 2.21
CA MET A 1 23.40 7.58 3.29
C MET A 1 23.33 6.10 2.97
N GLY A 2 23.82 5.28 3.88
CA GLY A 2 23.83 3.83 3.69
C GLY A 2 22.44 3.25 3.47
N GLU A 3 22.40 2.17 2.70
CA GLU A 3 21.19 1.38 2.53
C GLU A 3 20.64 0.99 3.90
N ILE A 4 19.36 1.26 4.13
CA ILE A 4 18.70 0.78 5.33
C ILE A 4 18.57 -0.73 5.15
N ARG A 5 19.37 -1.48 5.85
CA ARG A 5 19.10 -2.90 6.05
C ARG A 5 17.82 -2.98 6.88
N LEU A 6 16.71 -3.22 6.19
CA LEU A 6 15.48 -3.61 6.87
C LEU A 6 15.76 -4.99 7.46
N ASN A 7 16.21 -4.99 8.70
CA ASN A 7 16.59 -6.21 9.43
C ASN A 7 15.44 -7.22 9.36
N ASN A 8 15.46 -8.09 8.34
CA ASN A 8 14.57 -9.22 8.12
C ASN A 8 13.06 -8.91 7.98
N GLY A 9 12.66 -7.64 7.89
CA GLY A 9 11.26 -7.28 7.72
C GLY A 9 10.82 -7.37 6.26
N LYS A 10 9.53 -7.66 6.06
CA LYS A 10 8.88 -7.75 4.76
C LYS A 10 7.93 -6.59 4.55
N VAL A 11 7.62 -6.32 3.28
CA VAL A 11 6.50 -5.46 2.89
C VAL A 11 5.33 -6.35 2.47
N LEU A 12 4.12 -5.99 2.86
CA LEU A 12 2.92 -6.64 2.39
C LEU A 12 2.21 -5.76 1.38
N ILE A 13 2.01 -6.28 0.17
CA ILE A 13 1.15 -5.67 -0.84
C ILE A 13 -0.26 -6.23 -0.69
N ILE A 14 -1.23 -5.35 -0.51
CA ILE A 14 -2.65 -5.69 -0.48
C ILE A 14 -3.28 -5.13 -1.74
N ILE A 15 -3.78 -5.99 -2.61
CA ILE A 15 -4.28 -5.60 -3.92
C ILE A 15 -5.71 -6.06 -4.17
N SER A 16 -6.53 -5.15 -4.72
CA SER A 16 -7.80 -5.49 -5.33
C SER A 16 -7.65 -5.51 -6.85
N LYS A 17 -7.99 -6.64 -7.49
CA LYS A 17 -7.83 -6.86 -8.93
C LYS A 17 -9.12 -6.70 -9.72
N TYR A 18 -10.00 -5.80 -9.30
CA TYR A 18 -11.28 -5.60 -9.98
C TYR A 18 -11.12 -5.24 -11.46
N TYR A 19 -10.18 -4.35 -11.79
CA TYR A 19 -9.80 -4.01 -13.18
C TYR A 19 -8.47 -4.66 -13.49
N LYS A 20 -8.50 -5.75 -14.27
CA LYS A 20 -7.33 -6.61 -14.49
C LYS A 20 -6.11 -5.87 -15.05
N ASP A 21 -6.26 -5.13 -16.14
CA ASP A 21 -5.14 -4.44 -16.79
C ASP A 21 -4.52 -3.38 -15.88
N ILE A 22 -5.36 -2.65 -15.17
CA ILE A 22 -4.92 -1.63 -14.21
C ILE A 22 -4.18 -2.28 -13.04
N SER A 23 -4.73 -3.37 -12.52
CA SER A 23 -4.12 -4.11 -11.40
C SER A 23 -2.76 -4.70 -11.76
N GLU A 24 -2.63 -5.24 -12.97
CA GLU A 24 -1.35 -5.76 -13.47
C GLU A 24 -0.29 -4.67 -13.56
N ASN A 25 -0.64 -3.49 -14.07
CA ASN A 25 0.27 -2.34 -14.15
C ASN A 25 0.69 -1.87 -12.76
N LEU A 26 -0.26 -1.73 -11.84
CA LEU A 26 0.01 -1.34 -10.46
C LEU A 26 0.99 -2.30 -9.78
N LEU A 27 0.69 -3.58 -9.87
CA LEU A 27 1.51 -4.61 -9.23
C LEU A 27 2.92 -4.65 -9.84
N LYS A 28 3.01 -4.63 -11.16
CA LYS A 28 4.30 -4.67 -11.88
C LYS A 28 5.21 -3.51 -11.48
N SER A 29 4.70 -2.29 -11.42
CA SER A 29 5.51 -1.12 -11.07
C SER A 29 5.92 -1.11 -9.60
N ALA A 30 5.05 -1.54 -8.70
CA ALA A 30 5.38 -1.69 -7.27
C ALA A 30 6.45 -2.77 -7.04
N GLU A 31 6.28 -3.93 -7.66
CA GLU A 31 7.24 -5.04 -7.56
C GLU A 31 8.60 -4.65 -8.11
N LYS A 32 8.65 -3.95 -9.24
CA LYS A 32 9.91 -3.48 -9.82
C LYS A 32 10.67 -2.60 -8.83
N PHE A 33 9.99 -1.66 -8.18
CA PHE A 33 10.60 -0.80 -7.16
C PHE A 33 11.16 -1.61 -5.99
N LEU A 34 10.36 -2.53 -5.44
CA LEU A 34 10.78 -3.34 -4.29
C LEU A 34 11.96 -4.24 -4.63
N LYS A 35 11.96 -4.86 -5.81
CA LYS A 35 13.08 -5.69 -6.28
C LYS A 35 14.37 -4.88 -6.45
N ASN A 36 14.27 -3.66 -7.00
CA ASN A 36 15.41 -2.77 -7.17
C ASN A 36 16.01 -2.34 -5.82
N LYS A 37 15.22 -2.30 -4.76
CA LYS A 37 15.66 -2.00 -3.39
C LYS A 37 16.02 -3.25 -2.59
N SER A 38 15.94 -4.43 -3.19
CA SER A 38 16.18 -5.72 -2.52
C SER A 38 15.26 -5.93 -1.29
N ILE A 39 14.02 -5.44 -1.39
CA ILE A 39 13.01 -5.58 -0.33
C ILE A 39 12.19 -6.84 -0.59
N ILE A 40 12.12 -7.73 0.40
CA ILE A 40 11.29 -8.93 0.36
C ILE A 40 9.83 -8.51 0.60
N TYR A 41 8.90 -9.09 -0.17
CA TYR A 41 7.50 -8.78 -0.03
C TYR A 41 6.61 -9.99 -0.26
N ASP A 42 5.41 -9.92 0.32
CA ASP A 42 4.32 -10.84 0.08
C ASP A 42 3.16 -10.08 -0.58
N ILE A 43 2.27 -10.79 -1.23
CA ILE A 43 1.09 -10.23 -1.90
C ILE A 43 -0.14 -10.97 -1.40
N ILE A 44 -1.16 -10.21 -1.00
CA ILE A 44 -2.51 -10.75 -0.76
C ILE A 44 -3.52 -10.02 -1.62
N GLU A 45 -4.51 -10.76 -2.09
CA GLU A 45 -5.60 -10.23 -2.91
C GLU A 45 -6.88 -10.16 -2.10
N VAL A 46 -7.60 -9.04 -2.26
CA VAL A 46 -8.92 -8.82 -1.67
C VAL A 46 -9.96 -8.55 -2.75
N PRO A 47 -11.27 -8.78 -2.49
CA PRO A 47 -12.29 -8.65 -3.52
C PRO A 47 -12.45 -7.25 -4.09
N GLY A 48 -12.40 -6.21 -3.25
CA GLY A 48 -12.63 -4.84 -3.69
C GLY A 48 -11.87 -3.84 -2.83
N ALA A 49 -11.99 -2.57 -3.18
CA ALA A 49 -11.26 -1.49 -2.50
C ALA A 49 -11.64 -1.35 -1.02
N LEU A 50 -12.92 -1.55 -0.67
CA LEU A 50 -13.38 -1.45 0.73
C LEU A 50 -12.76 -2.51 1.64
N GLU A 51 -12.31 -3.64 1.09
CA GLU A 51 -11.70 -4.72 1.86
C GLU A 51 -10.20 -4.48 2.11
N ILE A 52 -9.59 -3.54 1.39
CA ILE A 52 -8.16 -3.24 1.57
C ILE A 52 -7.86 -2.72 2.99
N PRO A 53 -8.54 -1.70 3.52
CA PRO A 53 -8.25 -1.24 4.87
C PRO A 53 -8.56 -2.28 5.95
N GLN A 54 -9.54 -3.15 5.74
CA GLN A 54 -9.83 -4.24 6.66
C GLN A 54 -8.71 -5.27 6.70
N ALA A 55 -8.21 -5.69 5.54
CA ALA A 55 -7.07 -6.60 5.43
C ALA A 55 -5.79 -5.97 6.00
N LEU A 56 -5.59 -4.67 5.79
CA LEU A 56 -4.48 -3.93 6.40
C LEU A 56 -4.58 -3.97 7.93
N ASN A 57 -5.76 -3.76 8.48
CA ASN A 57 -5.98 -3.81 9.93
C ASN A 57 -5.65 -5.18 10.52
N PHE A 58 -6.08 -6.26 9.87
CA PHE A 58 -5.81 -7.62 10.34
C PHE A 58 -4.31 -7.92 10.35
N ASN A 59 -3.64 -7.66 9.23
CA ASN A 59 -2.21 -7.97 9.08
C ASN A 59 -1.33 -7.01 9.89
N GLY A 60 -1.74 -5.78 10.03
CA GLY A 60 -1.09 -4.81 10.87
C GLY A 60 -1.13 -5.18 12.36
N ASN A 61 -2.29 -5.62 12.83
CA ASN A 61 -2.44 -6.08 14.21
C ASN A 61 -1.56 -7.31 14.51
N LEU A 62 -1.53 -8.29 13.58
CA LEU A 62 -0.69 -9.47 13.71
C LEU A 62 0.80 -9.12 13.68
N SER A 63 1.20 -8.17 12.86
CA SER A 63 2.60 -7.70 12.78
C SER A 63 3.02 -6.94 14.05
N LYS A 64 2.13 -6.12 14.61
CA LYS A 64 2.38 -5.41 15.88
C LYS A 64 2.56 -6.37 17.06
N ASN A 65 1.88 -7.50 17.04
CA ASN A 65 1.98 -8.54 18.06
C ASN A 65 3.07 -9.59 17.75
N ASN A 66 3.98 -9.31 16.82
CA ASN A 66 5.10 -10.16 16.40
C ASN A 66 4.69 -11.52 15.82
N ILE A 67 3.44 -11.67 15.34
CA ILE A 67 2.98 -12.89 14.66
C ILE A 67 3.45 -12.88 13.21
N PHE A 68 3.38 -11.71 12.55
CA PHE A 68 3.96 -11.48 11.23
C PHE A 68 5.06 -10.42 11.31
N ASP A 69 6.00 -10.47 10.38
CA ASP A 69 7.12 -9.52 10.33
C ASP A 69 7.00 -8.55 9.15
N TYR A 70 5.84 -7.89 9.05
CA TYR A 70 5.65 -6.83 8.06
C TYR A 70 6.08 -5.48 8.64
N ARG A 71 6.98 -4.80 7.94
CA ARG A 71 7.53 -3.50 8.31
C ARG A 71 6.94 -2.35 7.51
N GLY A 72 6.23 -2.66 6.44
CA GLY A 72 5.55 -1.68 5.61
C GLY A 72 4.44 -2.34 4.80
N PHE A 73 3.53 -1.53 4.33
CA PHE A 73 2.35 -1.98 3.59
C PHE A 73 2.15 -1.13 2.36
N ILE A 74 1.67 -1.75 1.28
CA ILE A 74 1.32 -1.07 0.05
C ILE A 74 -0.10 -1.48 -0.32
N ALA A 75 -1.00 -0.51 -0.46
CA ALA A 75 -2.37 -0.72 -0.90
C ALA A 75 -2.45 -0.42 -2.39
N LEU A 76 -2.92 -1.36 -3.20
CA LEU A 76 -3.10 -1.21 -4.64
C LEU A 76 -4.53 -1.53 -5.03
N GLY A 77 -5.15 -0.66 -5.80
CA GLY A 77 -6.50 -0.84 -6.27
C GLY A 77 -6.92 0.28 -7.21
N CYS A 78 -8.15 0.20 -7.68
CA CYS A 78 -8.69 1.21 -8.58
C CYS A 78 -10.19 1.36 -8.38
N ILE A 79 -10.62 2.60 -8.25
CA ILE A 79 -12.01 2.99 -8.11
C ILE A 79 -12.34 3.96 -9.24
N ILE A 80 -13.31 3.60 -10.08
CA ILE A 80 -13.71 4.42 -11.23
C ILE A 80 -15.14 4.89 -11.04
N LYS A 81 -15.38 6.16 -11.32
CA LYS A 81 -16.69 6.76 -11.20
C LYS A 81 -17.72 6.05 -12.08
N GLY A 82 -18.82 5.64 -11.46
CA GLY A 82 -19.98 5.07 -12.13
C GLY A 82 -21.15 6.08 -12.16
N GLU A 83 -22.35 5.55 -12.43
CA GLU A 83 -23.56 6.38 -12.52
C GLU A 83 -24.19 6.71 -11.16
N THR A 84 -23.75 6.06 -10.10
CA THR A 84 -24.33 6.18 -8.77
C THR A 84 -23.36 6.79 -7.78
N TYR A 85 -23.86 7.17 -6.62
CA TYR A 85 -23.09 7.72 -5.50
C TYR A 85 -22.09 6.72 -4.90
N HIS A 86 -22.13 5.48 -5.32
CA HIS A 86 -21.24 4.41 -4.83
C HIS A 86 -19.76 4.75 -4.96
N PHE A 87 -19.36 5.44 -6.04
CA PHE A 87 -17.98 5.88 -6.25
C PHE A 87 -17.46 6.74 -5.09
N GLU A 88 -18.26 7.71 -4.66
CA GLU A 88 -17.90 8.64 -3.58
C GLU A 88 -17.77 7.90 -2.25
N ILE A 89 -18.70 6.97 -1.97
CA ILE A 89 -18.65 6.15 -0.75
C ILE A 89 -17.38 5.28 -0.76
N VAL A 90 -17.14 4.54 -1.81
CA VAL A 90 -15.97 3.63 -1.89
C VAL A 90 -14.67 4.42 -1.82
N SER A 91 -14.55 5.51 -2.55
CA SER A 91 -13.35 6.36 -2.57
C SER A 91 -13.06 6.95 -1.19
N ASN A 92 -14.06 7.54 -0.56
CA ASN A 92 -13.91 8.22 0.73
C ASN A 92 -13.63 7.22 1.86
N GLU A 93 -14.41 6.14 1.94
CA GLU A 93 -14.27 5.17 3.03
C GLU A 93 -12.99 4.35 2.92
N THR A 94 -12.58 3.97 1.70
CA THR A 94 -11.32 3.26 1.50
C THR A 94 -10.15 4.11 1.97
N ASN A 95 -10.05 5.34 1.51
CA ASN A 95 -8.93 6.21 1.85
C ASN A 95 -8.93 6.62 3.32
N ARG A 96 -10.11 6.91 3.88
CA ARG A 96 -10.24 7.19 5.31
C ARG A 96 -9.83 6.00 6.16
N GLY A 97 -10.30 4.80 5.79
CA GLY A 97 -9.94 3.56 6.49
C GLY A 97 -8.45 3.26 6.45
N LEU A 98 -7.82 3.41 5.28
CA LEU A 98 -6.37 3.20 5.14
C LEU A 98 -5.57 4.15 6.03
N MET A 99 -5.91 5.43 6.02
CA MET A 99 -5.21 6.43 6.82
C MET A 99 -5.41 6.20 8.31
N ASN A 100 -6.64 5.88 8.74
CA ASN A 100 -6.94 5.60 10.14
C ASN A 100 -6.14 4.39 10.67
N VAL A 101 -6.07 3.31 9.90
CA VAL A 101 -5.33 2.10 10.30
C VAL A 101 -3.83 2.36 10.34
N ALA A 102 -3.29 3.04 9.33
CA ALA A 102 -1.86 3.37 9.27
C ALA A 102 -1.43 4.20 10.49
N ILE A 103 -2.21 5.21 10.85
CA ILE A 103 -1.92 6.07 12.01
C ILE A 103 -2.10 5.29 13.32
N LYS A 104 -3.18 4.52 13.45
CA LYS A 104 -3.48 3.74 14.67
C LYS A 104 -2.34 2.81 15.06
N TYR A 105 -1.75 2.11 14.10
CA TYR A 105 -0.68 1.15 14.36
C TYR A 105 0.71 1.68 14.04
N SER A 106 0.83 2.92 13.59
CA SER A 106 2.10 3.54 13.17
C SER A 106 2.81 2.74 12.06
N PHE A 107 2.06 2.33 11.04
CA PHE A 107 2.61 1.58 9.91
C PHE A 107 3.00 2.49 8.75
N PRO A 108 4.19 2.28 8.17
CA PRO A 108 4.50 2.81 6.84
C PRO A 108 3.51 2.25 5.82
N LEU A 109 2.71 3.10 5.22
CA LEU A 109 1.73 2.72 4.21
C LEU A 109 1.92 3.56 2.94
N GLY A 110 2.13 2.90 1.82
CA GLY A 110 2.02 3.50 0.50
C GLY A 110 0.62 3.28 -0.06
N ASN A 111 -0.10 4.38 -0.35
CA ASN A 111 -1.46 4.29 -0.91
C ASN A 111 -1.41 4.41 -2.43
N GLY A 112 -1.57 3.28 -3.11
CA GLY A 112 -1.64 3.18 -4.57
C GLY A 112 -3.06 2.89 -5.08
N VAL A 113 -4.10 3.25 -4.31
CA VAL A 113 -5.49 3.12 -4.77
C VAL A 113 -5.81 4.30 -5.67
N ILE A 114 -6.01 4.01 -6.96
CA ILE A 114 -6.38 5.01 -7.96
C ILE A 114 -7.86 5.36 -7.79
N THR A 115 -8.17 6.65 -7.80
CA THR A 115 -9.53 7.16 -7.94
C THR A 115 -9.60 7.98 -9.22
N ALA A 116 -10.42 7.57 -10.17
CA ALA A 116 -10.49 8.18 -11.49
C ALA A 116 -11.94 8.35 -11.96
N TYR A 117 -12.17 9.32 -12.81
CA TYR A 117 -13.49 9.58 -13.37
C TYR A 117 -13.84 8.64 -14.52
N ASN A 118 -12.84 8.05 -15.18
CA ASN A 118 -13.05 7.10 -16.27
C ASN A 118 -11.88 6.11 -16.37
N TYR A 119 -12.08 5.08 -17.18
CA TYR A 119 -11.10 4.00 -17.37
C TYR A 119 -9.78 4.50 -17.97
N GLU A 120 -9.82 5.40 -18.94
CA GLU A 120 -8.60 5.91 -19.59
C GLU A 120 -7.69 6.63 -18.60
N GLN A 121 -8.27 7.45 -17.72
CA GLN A 121 -7.51 8.12 -16.68
C GLN A 121 -6.87 7.12 -15.72
N ALA A 122 -7.64 6.11 -15.32
CA ALA A 122 -7.15 5.06 -14.44
C ALA A 122 -6.01 4.26 -15.08
N LEU A 123 -6.16 3.87 -16.34
CA LEU A 123 -5.15 3.12 -17.07
C LEU A 123 -3.84 3.90 -17.17
N LYS A 124 -3.91 5.18 -17.51
CA LYS A 124 -2.75 6.07 -17.58
C LYS A 124 -2.04 6.18 -16.24
N ARG A 125 -2.80 6.38 -15.15
CA ARG A 125 -2.25 6.48 -13.79
C ARG A 125 -1.64 5.18 -13.31
N SER A 126 -2.14 4.04 -13.77
CA SER A 126 -1.69 2.73 -13.33
C SER A 126 -0.23 2.42 -13.69
N LEU A 127 0.32 3.09 -14.69
CA LEU A 127 1.70 2.87 -15.13
C LEU A 127 2.73 3.24 -14.05
N ASP A 128 2.47 4.30 -13.28
CA ASP A 128 3.41 4.85 -12.31
C ASP A 128 2.92 4.77 -10.85
N LYS A 129 1.63 4.60 -10.63
CA LYS A 129 1.02 4.71 -9.29
C LYS A 129 1.54 3.64 -8.32
N GLY A 130 1.80 2.43 -8.81
CA GLY A 130 2.37 1.36 -7.98
C GLY A 130 3.77 1.69 -7.49
N GLU A 131 4.61 2.24 -8.36
CA GLU A 131 5.95 2.71 -8.00
C GLU A 131 5.89 3.87 -6.99
N GLU A 132 5.01 4.84 -7.21
CA GLU A 132 4.81 5.96 -6.28
C GLU A 132 4.41 5.47 -4.88
N ALA A 133 3.49 4.50 -4.82
CA ALA A 133 3.06 3.92 -3.55
C ALA A 133 4.20 3.16 -2.86
N ALA A 134 4.97 2.38 -3.61
CA ALA A 134 6.11 1.66 -3.06
C ALA A 134 7.19 2.63 -2.55
N LEU A 135 7.47 3.70 -3.29
CA LEU A 135 8.38 4.76 -2.86
C LEU A 135 7.91 5.43 -1.56
N ALA A 136 6.63 5.77 -1.46
CA ALA A 136 6.06 6.38 -0.26
C ALA A 136 6.21 5.46 0.95
N CYS A 137 5.91 4.17 0.80
CA CYS A 137 6.12 3.17 1.84
C CYS A 137 7.59 3.11 2.27
N TYR A 138 8.49 3.04 1.32
CA TYR A 138 9.93 2.97 1.56
C TYR A 138 10.45 4.21 2.30
N GLU A 139 10.06 5.40 1.89
CA GLU A 139 10.46 6.64 2.54
C GLU A 139 9.95 6.72 3.99
N LEU A 140 8.71 6.28 4.24
CA LEU A 140 8.15 6.21 5.59
C LEU A 140 8.88 5.18 6.45
N MET A 141 9.27 4.04 5.88
CA MET A 141 10.08 3.04 6.59
C MET A 141 11.42 3.60 7.02
N LYS A 142 12.07 4.41 6.18
CA LYS A 142 13.31 5.10 6.52
C LYS A 142 13.14 6.07 7.68
N ILE A 143 12.09 6.89 7.64
CA ILE A 143 11.77 7.84 8.70
C ILE A 143 11.53 7.11 10.03
N LYS A 144 10.77 6.05 10.01
CA LYS A 144 10.48 5.26 11.22
C LYS A 144 11.73 4.63 11.80
N ASN A 145 12.60 4.07 10.98
CA ASN A 145 13.86 3.48 11.41
C ASN A 145 14.82 4.53 11.98
N HIS A 146 14.88 5.71 11.37
CA HIS A 146 15.70 6.83 11.86
C HIS A 146 15.26 7.25 13.25
N ASN A 147 13.97 7.49 13.47
CA ASN A 147 13.43 7.88 14.77
C ASN A 147 13.70 6.82 15.85
N TYR A 148 13.59 5.55 15.49
CA TYR A 148 13.87 4.45 16.41
C TYR A 148 15.35 4.44 16.88
N HIS A 149 16.28 4.84 16.04
CA HIS A 149 17.71 4.91 16.41
C HIS A 149 18.04 6.16 17.23
N VAL A 150 17.36 7.27 16.97
CA VAL A 150 17.54 8.52 17.74
C VAL A 150 17.07 8.36 19.19
N ASP A 151 15.99 7.64 19.42
CA ASP A 151 15.43 7.42 20.76
C ASP A 151 16.28 6.46 21.64
N LYS A 152 17.29 5.81 21.08
CA LYS A 152 18.16 4.87 21.80
C LYS A 152 19.50 5.46 22.24
N ASP A 153 19.84 6.63 21.74
CA ASP A 153 21.05 7.36 22.07
C ASP A 153 20.77 8.40 23.17
#